data_9771161c5059206492d71222c4dff8c5
#
_entry.id   9771161c5059206492d71222c4dff8c5
#
_cell.length_a   1.000
_cell.length_b   1.000
_cell.length_c   1.000
_cell.angle_alpha   90.00
_cell.angle_beta   90.00
_cell.angle_gamma   90.00
#
_symmetry.space_group_name_H-M   'P 1'
#
loop_
_entity.id
_entity.type
_entity.pdbx_description
1 polymer ?
#
loop_
_entity_poly.entity_id
_entity_poly.type
_entity_poly.pdbx_seq_one_letter_code
_entity_poly.pdbx_strand_id
1 'polypeptide(L)'
;MSPDGSWLAYASNESGQFEIHVRRFPEIDRQWQVSEGGGTQPRWSATGREIYYRGGPTLTAVPFDGRAEEPVMGKPQALFRDECDLGIGATIANYDVTPEGRFLMVRRDAQGGPSAHRLQLDGGAEAGAGESRCPLTRP
;
A
#
# COMPACT_ATOMS: atom_id res chain seq x y z
N MET A 1 3.62 -11.21 -2.46
CA MET A 1 3.14 -12.06 -3.57
C MET A 1 1.69 -11.72 -3.86
N SER A 2 1.30 -11.71 -5.14
CA SER A 2 -0.10 -11.68 -5.53
C SER A 2 -0.84 -12.92 -5.01
N PRO A 3 -2.18 -12.88 -4.83
CA PRO A 3 -2.93 -14.01 -4.29
C PRO A 3 -2.77 -15.30 -5.10
N ASP A 4 -2.57 -15.19 -6.41
CA ASP A 4 -2.34 -16.34 -7.30
C ASP A 4 -0.87 -16.80 -7.35
N GLY A 5 0.04 -16.10 -6.68
CA GLY A 5 1.46 -16.41 -6.64
C GLY A 5 2.26 -16.07 -7.91
N SER A 6 1.65 -15.36 -8.87
CA SER A 6 2.27 -15.07 -10.16
C SER A 6 3.13 -13.81 -10.17
N TRP A 7 2.93 -12.91 -9.22
CA TRP A 7 3.60 -11.63 -9.17
C TRP A 7 4.15 -11.30 -7.79
N LEU A 8 5.32 -10.70 -7.76
CA LEU A 8 5.97 -10.19 -6.57
C LEU A 8 6.00 -8.66 -6.61
N ALA A 9 5.38 -8.01 -5.63
CA ALA A 9 5.51 -6.58 -5.40
C ALA A 9 6.51 -6.32 -4.27
N TYR A 10 7.41 -5.37 -4.46
CA TYR A 10 8.45 -5.04 -3.48
C TYR A 10 8.87 -3.58 -3.59
N ALA A 11 9.46 -3.06 -2.52
CA ALA A 11 10.06 -1.74 -2.52
C ALA A 11 11.58 -1.85 -2.77
N SER A 12 12.11 -0.99 -3.62
CA SER A 12 13.53 -0.92 -3.93
C SER A 12 13.99 0.53 -4.01
N ASN A 13 15.19 0.80 -3.52
CA ASN A 13 15.82 2.13 -3.55
C ASN A 13 16.94 2.24 -4.60
N GLU A 14 16.96 1.37 -5.59
CA GLU A 14 17.98 1.36 -6.64
C GLU A 14 18.05 2.68 -7.42
N SER A 15 16.95 3.40 -7.52
CA SER A 15 16.87 4.70 -8.19
C SER A 15 17.26 5.89 -7.31
N GLY A 16 17.66 5.66 -6.05
CA GLY A 16 17.99 6.70 -5.07
C GLY A 16 16.89 7.02 -4.07
N GLN A 17 15.66 6.59 -4.32
CA GLN A 17 14.54 6.62 -3.39
C GLN A 17 13.74 5.32 -3.49
N PHE A 18 12.99 5.01 -2.45
CA PHE A 18 12.15 3.82 -2.49
C PHE A 18 11.00 3.98 -3.47
N GLU A 19 10.90 3.03 -4.40
CA GLU A 19 9.81 2.90 -5.34
C GLU A 19 9.25 1.49 -5.31
N ILE A 20 7.99 1.33 -5.64
CA ILE A 20 7.35 0.03 -5.75
C ILE A 20 7.58 -0.53 -7.15
N HIS A 21 8.04 -1.76 -7.18
CA HIS A 21 8.23 -2.54 -8.40
C HIS A 21 7.46 -3.85 -8.33
N VAL A 22 7.13 -4.40 -9.48
CA VAL A 22 6.59 -5.75 -9.61
C VAL A 22 7.48 -6.57 -10.54
N ARG A 23 7.59 -7.85 -10.22
CA ARG A 23 8.21 -8.87 -11.07
C ARG A 23 7.31 -10.06 -11.21
N ARG A 24 7.40 -10.73 -12.35
CA ARG A 24 6.75 -12.02 -12.52
C ARG A 24 7.50 -13.08 -11.72
N PHE A 25 6.78 -13.97 -11.08
CA PHE A 25 7.38 -15.06 -10.32
C PHE A 25 6.97 -16.41 -10.94
N PRO A 26 7.89 -17.38 -11.06
CA PRO A 26 9.29 -17.36 -10.61
C PRO A 26 10.30 -16.70 -11.58
N GLU A 27 9.86 -16.23 -12.72
CA GLU A 27 10.69 -15.58 -13.73
C GLU A 27 10.92 -14.11 -13.35
N ILE A 28 12.04 -13.84 -12.70
CA ILE A 28 12.36 -12.52 -12.13
C ILE A 28 13.28 -11.67 -13.03
N ASP A 29 13.34 -11.97 -14.30
CA ASP A 29 14.22 -11.32 -15.28
C ASP A 29 13.78 -9.90 -15.68
N ARG A 30 12.50 -9.59 -15.53
CA ARG A 30 11.94 -8.27 -15.84
C ARG A 30 11.28 -7.65 -14.61
N GLN A 31 11.36 -6.33 -14.53
CA GLN A 31 10.68 -5.55 -13.48
C GLN A 31 9.94 -4.35 -14.10
N TRP A 32 8.83 -4.00 -13.47
CA TRP A 32 8.04 -2.82 -13.81
C TRP A 32 7.87 -1.95 -12.61
N GLN A 33 8.02 -0.64 -12.78
CA GLN A 33 7.81 0.33 -11.70
C GLN A 33 6.31 0.63 -11.56
N VAL A 34 5.81 0.58 -10.35
CA VAL A 34 4.40 0.82 -10.01
C VAL A 34 4.17 2.22 -9.49
N SER A 35 5.07 2.71 -8.62
CA SER A 35 4.96 4.03 -8.00
C SER A 35 5.80 5.07 -8.72
N GLU A 36 5.41 6.33 -8.59
CA GLU A 36 6.17 7.49 -9.04
C GLU A 36 6.27 8.48 -7.89
N GLY A 37 7.48 9.01 -7.68
CA GLY A 37 7.72 10.00 -6.63
C GLY A 37 7.79 9.43 -5.21
N GLY A 38 8.10 8.16 -5.08
CA GLY A 38 8.28 7.46 -3.83
C GLY A 38 7.16 6.47 -3.50
N GLY A 39 7.55 5.32 -2.98
CA GLY A 39 6.61 4.29 -2.54
C GLY A 39 7.27 3.27 -1.63
N THR A 40 6.55 2.86 -0.61
CA THR A 40 6.97 1.85 0.36
C THR A 40 5.82 0.96 0.76
N GLN A 41 6.11 -0.16 1.40
CA GLN A 41 5.12 -1.03 2.03
C GLN A 41 4.03 -1.52 1.08
N PRO A 42 4.37 -2.22 -0.01
CA PRO A 42 3.38 -2.71 -0.96
C PRO A 42 2.53 -3.84 -0.36
N ARG A 43 1.25 -3.83 -0.67
CA ARG A 43 0.30 -4.89 -0.36
C ARG A 43 -0.62 -5.15 -1.55
N TRP A 44 -0.95 -6.41 -1.76
CA TRP A 44 -1.91 -6.82 -2.77
C TRP A 44 -3.34 -6.77 -2.22
N SER A 45 -4.29 -6.40 -3.07
CA SER A 45 -5.69 -6.66 -2.78
C SER A 45 -5.97 -8.16 -2.78
N ALA A 46 -7.05 -8.57 -2.12
CA ALA A 46 -7.46 -9.98 -2.07
C ALA A 46 -7.75 -10.56 -3.46
N THR A 47 -8.18 -9.73 -4.40
CA THR A 47 -8.45 -10.12 -5.79
C THR A 47 -7.21 -10.12 -6.68
N GLY A 48 -6.08 -9.53 -6.22
CA GLY A 48 -4.89 -9.34 -7.04
C GLY A 48 -5.03 -8.29 -8.14
N ARG A 49 -6.10 -7.52 -8.15
CA ARG A 49 -6.38 -6.50 -9.17
C ARG A 49 -5.91 -5.10 -8.81
N GLU A 50 -5.43 -4.94 -7.59
CA GLU A 50 -4.89 -3.68 -7.09
C GLU A 50 -3.66 -3.92 -6.24
N ILE A 51 -2.74 -2.97 -6.31
CA ILE A 51 -1.57 -2.90 -5.42
C ILE A 51 -1.73 -1.64 -4.58
N TYR A 52 -1.66 -1.81 -3.27
CA TYR A 52 -1.64 -0.69 -2.32
C TYR A 52 -0.21 -0.41 -1.90
N TYR A 53 0.13 0.85 -1.73
CA TYR A 53 1.42 1.26 -1.18
C TYR A 53 1.32 2.60 -0.47
N ARG A 54 2.31 2.90 0.34
CA ARG A 54 2.45 4.23 0.95
C ARG A 54 3.32 5.13 0.09
N GLY A 55 2.77 6.24 -0.34
CA GLY A 55 3.50 7.36 -0.94
C GLY A 55 3.59 8.49 0.09
N GLY A 56 4.63 8.45 0.95
CA GLY A 56 4.69 9.32 2.11
C GLY A 56 3.56 9.04 3.10
N PRO A 57 2.79 10.06 3.54
CA PRO A 57 1.67 9.86 4.45
C PRO A 57 0.40 9.35 3.77
N THR A 58 0.40 9.17 2.45
CA THR A 58 -0.78 8.80 1.68
C THR A 58 -0.77 7.33 1.33
N LEU A 59 -1.85 6.62 1.61
CA LEU A 59 -2.07 5.28 1.09
C LEU A 59 -2.66 5.41 -0.33
N THR A 60 -2.03 4.73 -1.27
CA THR A 60 -2.35 4.82 -2.70
C THR A 60 -2.68 3.44 -3.24
N ALA A 61 -3.66 3.37 -4.13
CA ALA A 61 -4.03 2.17 -4.87
C ALA A 61 -3.68 2.33 -6.35
N VAL A 62 -3.12 1.28 -6.93
CA VAL A 62 -2.85 1.20 -8.37
C VAL A 62 -3.60 0.00 -8.93
N PRO A 63 -4.50 0.20 -9.89
CA PRO A 63 -5.11 -0.92 -10.61
C PRO A 63 -4.04 -1.75 -11.32
N PHE A 64 -4.16 -3.06 -11.23
CA PHE A 64 -3.18 -3.99 -11.77
C PHE A 64 -3.88 -5.13 -12.53
N ASP A 65 -3.44 -5.38 -13.76
CA ASP A 65 -3.84 -6.53 -14.55
C ASP A 65 -2.59 -7.28 -15.02
N GLY A 66 -2.35 -8.44 -14.45
CA GLY A 66 -1.20 -9.29 -14.76
C GLY A 66 -1.52 -10.49 -15.63
N ARG A 67 -2.65 -10.51 -16.34
CA ARG A 67 -3.05 -11.65 -17.19
C ARG A 67 -2.25 -11.73 -18.47
N ALA A 68 -1.79 -10.61 -19.01
CA ALA A 68 -0.93 -10.56 -20.16
C ALA A 68 0.54 -10.78 -19.81
N GLU A 69 1.39 -10.96 -20.80
CA GLU A 69 2.82 -11.09 -20.61
C GLU A 69 3.45 -9.85 -19.96
N GLU A 70 2.98 -8.67 -20.34
CA GLU A 70 3.31 -7.42 -19.68
C GLU A 70 2.13 -6.96 -18.81
N PRO A 71 2.38 -6.53 -17.56
CA PRO A 71 1.31 -6.10 -16.70
C PRO A 71 0.76 -4.74 -17.16
N VAL A 72 -0.54 -4.58 -17.05
CA VAL A 72 -1.20 -3.30 -17.27
C VAL A 72 -1.52 -2.67 -15.93
N MET A 73 -1.00 -1.46 -15.72
CA MET A 73 -1.22 -0.70 -14.50
C MET A 73 -1.99 0.58 -14.81
N GLY A 74 -3.03 0.84 -14.02
CA GLY A 74 -3.79 2.08 -14.10
C GLY A 74 -3.09 3.23 -13.39
N LYS A 75 -3.77 4.37 -13.34
CA LYS A 75 -3.28 5.55 -12.62
C LYS A 75 -3.31 5.32 -11.12
N PRO A 76 -2.26 5.71 -10.38
CA PRO A 76 -2.28 5.72 -8.92
C PRO A 76 -3.42 6.60 -8.39
N GLN A 77 -4.19 6.08 -7.46
CA GLN A 77 -5.28 6.77 -6.81
C GLN A 77 -5.01 6.88 -5.32
N ALA A 78 -4.93 8.11 -4.82
CA ALA A 78 -4.82 8.36 -3.39
C ALA A 78 -6.13 7.96 -2.70
N LEU A 79 -6.05 7.05 -1.73
CA LEU A 79 -7.21 6.58 -0.98
C LEU A 79 -7.49 7.45 0.23
N PHE A 80 -6.49 7.62 1.07
CA PHE A 80 -6.57 8.48 2.24
C PHE A 80 -5.17 8.83 2.74
N ARG A 81 -5.11 9.87 3.54
CA ARG A 81 -3.90 10.29 4.22
C ARG A 81 -3.84 9.67 5.60
N ASP A 82 -2.79 8.90 5.84
CA ASP A 82 -2.53 8.26 7.13
C ASP A 82 -1.30 8.90 7.78
N GLU A 83 -1.54 9.66 8.81
CA GLU A 83 -0.50 10.32 9.59
C GLU A 83 -0.17 9.56 10.89
N CYS A 84 -0.83 8.41 11.10
CA CYS A 84 -0.83 7.76 12.40
C CYS A 84 0.48 7.09 12.77
N ASP A 85 1.08 6.38 11.85
CA ASP A 85 2.37 5.76 12.08
C ASP A 85 3.08 5.53 10.74
N LEU A 86 4.15 6.25 10.53
CA LEU A 86 4.97 6.08 9.34
C LEU A 86 5.87 4.84 9.40
N GLY A 87 5.76 4.06 10.47
CA GLY A 87 6.48 2.81 10.65
C GLY A 87 7.97 2.99 10.95
N ILE A 88 8.55 1.94 11.48
CA ILE A 88 9.99 1.85 11.66
C ILE A 88 10.60 1.27 10.38
N GLY A 89 10.90 2.13 9.44
CA GLY A 89 11.58 1.77 8.20
C GLY A 89 10.65 1.49 7.02
N ALA A 90 11.18 1.72 5.85
CA ALA A 90 10.48 1.63 4.57
C ALA A 90 10.12 0.20 4.12
N THR A 91 10.58 -0.81 4.85
CA THR A 91 10.57 -2.20 4.39
C THR A 91 9.51 -3.06 5.03
N ILE A 92 8.97 -2.67 6.18
CA ILE A 92 7.97 -3.46 6.91
C ILE A 92 6.63 -2.74 6.86
N ALA A 93 5.65 -3.37 6.25
CA ALA A 93 4.30 -2.83 6.23
C ALA A 93 3.68 -2.89 7.63
N ASN A 94 3.20 -1.75 8.10
CA ASN A 94 2.46 -1.63 9.35
C ASN A 94 0.95 -1.49 9.14
N TYR A 95 0.49 -1.99 8.02
CA TYR A 95 -0.93 -2.12 7.71
C TYR A 95 -1.18 -3.43 6.97
N ASP A 96 -2.42 -3.87 6.95
CA ASP A 96 -2.85 -5.02 6.18
C ASP A 96 -4.20 -4.77 5.53
N VAL A 97 -4.58 -5.62 4.58
CA VAL A 97 -5.82 -5.52 3.83
C VAL A 97 -6.61 -6.80 4.04
N THR A 98 -7.84 -6.67 4.50
CA THR A 98 -8.73 -7.83 4.67
C THR A 98 -9.25 -8.34 3.32
N PRO A 99 -9.75 -9.59 3.25
CA PRO A 99 -10.37 -10.12 2.02
C PRO A 99 -11.54 -9.27 1.49
N GLU A 100 -12.21 -8.54 2.37
CA GLU A 100 -13.32 -7.64 2.02
C GLU A 100 -12.86 -6.25 1.56
N GLY A 101 -11.53 -6.02 1.47
CA GLY A 101 -10.97 -4.74 1.07
C GLY A 101 -10.93 -3.67 2.15
N ARG A 102 -10.94 -4.07 3.41
CA ARG A 102 -10.78 -3.16 4.55
C ARG A 102 -9.32 -3.06 4.95
N PHE A 103 -8.92 -1.88 5.37
CA PHE A 103 -7.56 -1.65 5.85
C PHE A 103 -7.48 -1.77 7.37
N LEU A 104 -6.50 -2.54 7.84
CA LEU A 104 -6.11 -2.63 9.23
C LEU A 104 -4.83 -1.82 9.41
N MET A 105 -4.89 -0.74 10.17
CA MET A 105 -3.77 0.16 10.36
C MET A 105 -3.27 0.10 11.79
N VAL A 106 -1.97 0.24 11.99
CA VAL A 106 -1.38 0.39 13.33
C VAL A 106 -1.35 1.88 13.69
N ARG A 107 -1.99 2.21 14.80
CA ARG A 107 -1.96 3.54 15.37
C ARG A 107 -1.16 3.53 16.66
N ARG A 108 -0.31 4.53 16.85
CA ARG A 108 0.28 4.79 18.17
C ARG A 108 -0.67 5.65 18.99
N ASP A 109 -1.04 5.14 20.14
CA ASP A 109 -1.73 5.97 21.12
C ASP A 109 -0.76 6.93 21.77
N ALA A 110 -1.27 8.10 22.15
CA ALA A 110 -0.50 9.15 22.82
C ALA A 110 0.15 8.72 24.16
N GLN A 111 -0.21 7.55 24.66
CA GLN A 111 0.32 6.97 25.89
C GLN A 111 1.37 5.87 25.69
N GLY A 112 1.89 5.75 24.45
CA GLY A 112 3.10 4.98 24.19
C GLY A 112 2.94 3.49 23.90
N GLY A 113 1.73 2.99 23.69
CA GLY A 113 1.47 1.60 23.27
C GLY A 113 0.96 1.49 21.84
N PRO A 114 1.35 0.46 21.07
CA PRO A 114 0.72 0.21 19.78
C PRO A 114 -0.70 -0.30 19.98
N SER A 115 -1.69 0.38 19.41
CA SER A 115 -3.05 -0.14 19.33
C SER A 115 -3.44 -0.37 17.88
N ALA A 116 -4.07 -1.51 17.61
CA ALA A 116 -4.60 -1.81 16.30
C ALA A 116 -5.98 -1.16 16.14
N HIS A 117 -6.11 -0.25 15.16
CA HIS A 117 -7.39 0.34 14.78
C HIS A 117 -7.84 -0.17 13.43
N ARG A 118 -9.08 -0.58 13.38
CA ARG A 118 -9.74 -0.99 12.16
C ARG A 118 -10.32 0.24 11.47
N LEU A 119 -9.70 0.66 10.37
CA LEU A 119 -10.30 1.63 9.47
C LEU A 119 -11.18 0.88 8.47
N GLN A 120 -12.47 1.08 8.60
CA GLN A 120 -13.43 0.54 7.65
C GLN A 120 -13.59 1.56 6.53
N LEU A 121 -12.87 1.36 5.45
CA LEU A 121 -13.19 1.99 4.18
C LEU A 121 -14.02 0.98 3.40
N ASP A 122 -15.29 1.24 3.27
CA ASP A 122 -16.14 0.50 2.34
C ASP A 122 -15.57 0.74 0.94
N GLY A 123 -15.22 -0.36 0.26
CA GLY A 123 -14.49 -0.35 -1.01
C GLY A 123 -15.31 0.18 -2.18
N GLY A 124 -15.88 1.34 -2.01
CA GLY A 124 -16.42 2.16 -3.07
C GLY A 124 -15.40 3.26 -3.39
N ALA A 125 -15.32 3.64 -4.65
CA ALA A 125 -14.48 4.74 -5.16
C ALA A 125 -14.84 6.11 -4.55
N GLU A 126 -15.65 6.15 -3.55
CA GLU A 126 -15.92 7.31 -2.75
C GLU A 126 -14.95 7.31 -1.57
N ALA A 127 -13.80 7.90 -1.77
CA ALA A 127 -13.03 8.49 -0.71
C ALA A 127 -13.86 9.66 -0.14
N GLY A 128 -15.09 9.38 0.21
CA GLY A 128 -15.96 10.31 0.89
C GLY A 128 -15.39 10.49 2.28
N ALA A 129 -14.72 11.58 2.49
CA ALA A 129 -14.61 12.35 3.72
C ALA A 129 -14.75 11.55 5.03
N GLY A 130 -14.18 10.36 5.12
CA GLY A 130 -13.87 9.71 6.37
C GLY A 130 -12.61 10.36 6.90
N GLU A 131 -12.71 11.54 7.46
CA GLU A 131 -11.62 12.16 8.20
C GLU A 131 -11.28 11.30 9.42
N SER A 132 -10.55 10.24 9.19
CA SER A 132 -9.79 9.61 10.27
C SER A 132 -8.57 10.49 10.53
N ARG A 133 -8.82 11.64 11.10
CA ARG A 133 -7.75 12.43 11.67
C ARG A 133 -7.19 11.62 12.83
N CYS A 134 -6.01 11.10 12.68
CA CYS A 134 -5.19 10.86 13.83
C CYS A 134 -5.06 12.21 14.55
N PRO A 135 -5.53 12.33 15.79
CA PRO A 135 -5.26 13.53 16.53
C PRO A 135 -3.75 13.62 16.65
N LEU A 136 -3.17 14.60 15.96
CA LEU A 136 -1.81 15.02 16.20
C LEU A 136 -1.79 15.58 17.63
N THR A 137 -1.52 14.73 18.58
CA THR A 137 -1.03 15.23 19.86
C THR A 137 0.40 15.65 19.61
N ARG A 138 0.56 16.92 19.34
CA ARG A 138 1.87 17.54 19.48
C ARG A 138 2.34 17.28 20.91
N PRO A 139 3.63 16.93 21.07
CA PRO A 139 4.20 16.90 22.40
C PRO A 139 4.16 18.26 23.07
#